data_1c429ff4380f7069f3f2279d815eda03
#
_entry.id   1c429ff4380f7069f3f2279d815eda03
#
_cell.length_a   1.000
_cell.length_b   1.000
_cell.length_c   1.000
_cell.angle_alpha   90.00
_cell.angle_beta   90.00
_cell.angle_gamma   90.00
#
_symmetry.space_group_name_H-M   'P 1'
#
loop_
_entity.id
_entity.type
_entity.pdbx_description
1 polymer ?
#
loop_
_entity_poly.entity_id
_entity_poly.type
_entity_poly.pdbx_seq_one_letter_code
_entity_poly.pdbx_strand_id
1 'polypeptide(L)'
;MREKRSGTAFLFLVAGIELAAAAPASAQAWLPPKGEASFSLGGQNLNARYHLLWDGRRDDRGKMEWYHAISDLTYGVTDRFAVRVGIPYVFSRYAGNFPHRPVGRPVHDDGQWHSTFQDFRIEARYMAATGSLVATPFLSIVLPSSGYEFLSHVAAGRHLREYAGGVSLGRRLDPVLPDTYAQAQLSFTMAQRVLGIWHNKNNADVEVGHFLSPSVAVRMLGAWQWTHGGFRIPLDAPAGSANFQVHDQLAKDSHFILGGGVSYAVNGSLDLSATVFKVMTARNSNEVRGISVGTTWGFSPAQMIRRRKGAAPTASPDAP
;
A
#
# COMPACT_ATOMS: atom_id res chain seq x y z
N MET A 1 -25.65 -27.30 -31.40
CA MET A 1 -25.09 -25.96 -31.26
C MET A 1 -24.84 -25.71 -29.77
N ARG A 2 -23.57 -25.64 -29.36
CA ARG A 2 -23.20 -25.39 -27.96
C ARG A 2 -22.96 -23.88 -27.81
N GLU A 3 -23.79 -23.19 -27.03
CA GLU A 3 -23.58 -21.82 -26.65
C GLU A 3 -22.27 -21.70 -25.84
N LYS A 4 -21.34 -20.92 -26.39
CA LYS A 4 -20.19 -20.44 -25.67
C LYS A 4 -20.64 -19.32 -24.71
N ARG A 5 -20.85 -19.64 -23.43
CA ARG A 5 -20.88 -18.64 -22.39
C ARG A 5 -19.47 -18.07 -22.25
N SER A 6 -19.27 -16.87 -22.78
CA SER A 6 -18.06 -16.08 -22.49
C SER A 6 -18.15 -15.60 -21.03
N GLY A 7 -17.58 -16.40 -20.14
CA GLY A 7 -17.34 -15.96 -18.76
C GLY A 7 -16.26 -14.88 -18.79
N THR A 8 -16.64 -13.62 -18.71
CA THR A 8 -15.72 -12.52 -18.43
C THR A 8 -15.24 -12.71 -17.00
N ALA A 9 -14.07 -13.34 -16.83
CA ALA A 9 -13.43 -13.46 -15.54
C ALA A 9 -12.96 -12.07 -15.10
N PHE A 10 -13.73 -11.40 -14.26
CA PHE A 10 -13.32 -10.18 -13.58
C PHE A 10 -12.24 -10.54 -12.57
N LEU A 11 -10.99 -10.21 -12.90
CA LEU A 11 -9.88 -10.27 -11.96
C LEU A 11 -9.97 -9.05 -11.04
N PHE A 12 -10.58 -9.22 -9.87
CA PHE A 12 -10.50 -8.23 -8.80
C PHE A 12 -9.17 -8.40 -8.08
N LEU A 13 -8.38 -7.34 -8.10
CA LEU A 13 -7.08 -7.29 -7.43
C LEU A 13 -7.22 -6.55 -6.11
N VAL A 14 -6.74 -7.17 -5.06
CA VAL A 14 -6.75 -6.60 -3.71
C VAL A 14 -5.83 -5.39 -3.65
N ALA A 15 -6.36 -4.27 -3.19
CA ALA A 15 -5.62 -3.04 -2.99
C ALA A 15 -4.49 -3.22 -1.96
N GLY A 16 -3.33 -2.75 -2.31
CA GLY A 16 -2.13 -2.80 -1.48
C GLY A 16 -2.20 -1.85 -0.30
N ILE A 17 -1.49 -2.23 0.71
CA ILE A 17 -1.38 -1.56 2.00
C ILE A 17 -0.05 -0.82 2.02
N GLU A 18 -0.08 0.48 2.27
CA GLU A 18 1.14 1.23 2.53
C GLU A 18 1.44 1.32 4.01
N LEU A 19 2.65 0.98 4.34
CA LEU A 19 3.27 1.31 5.62
C LEU A 19 3.99 2.66 5.50
N ALA A 20 3.95 3.46 6.54
CA ALA A 20 4.97 4.48 6.76
C ALA A 20 6.37 3.85 6.94
N ALA A 21 6.43 2.53 6.97
CA ALA A 21 7.59 1.69 6.78
C ALA A 21 7.16 0.51 5.91
N ALA A 22 7.10 0.73 4.57
CA ALA A 22 6.89 -0.28 3.54
C ALA A 22 5.83 -1.36 3.82
N ALA A 23 4.65 -1.14 3.34
CA ALA A 23 3.73 -2.23 3.04
C ALA A 23 3.98 -2.71 1.61
N PRO A 24 3.85 -3.99 1.35
CA PRO A 24 3.81 -4.46 -0.02
C PRO A 24 2.61 -3.82 -0.71
N ALA A 25 2.87 -2.85 -1.59
CA ALA A 25 1.87 -2.35 -2.50
C ALA A 25 1.53 -3.51 -3.45
N SER A 26 0.27 -3.86 -3.58
CA SER A 26 -0.12 -4.79 -4.63
C SER A 26 0.14 -4.12 -5.97
N ALA A 27 1.00 -4.73 -6.78
CA ALA A 27 1.32 -4.23 -8.11
C ALA A 27 0.06 -4.38 -9.00
N GLN A 28 -0.81 -3.38 -8.99
CA GLN A 28 -2.10 -3.44 -9.68
C GLN A 28 -1.95 -2.93 -11.12
N ALA A 29 -1.86 -3.85 -12.08
CA ALA A 29 -1.73 -3.50 -13.49
C ALA A 29 -3.09 -3.30 -14.19
N TRP A 30 -4.14 -4.00 -13.78
CA TRP A 30 -5.47 -3.93 -14.37
C TRP A 30 -6.34 -2.85 -13.70
N LEU A 31 -7.15 -2.16 -14.48
CA LEU A 31 -8.04 -1.10 -14.03
C LEU A 31 -9.50 -1.57 -14.06
N PRO A 32 -10.38 -1.02 -13.19
CA PRO A 32 -11.81 -1.24 -13.31
C PRO A 32 -12.33 -0.66 -14.63
N PRO A 33 -13.36 -1.28 -15.25
CA PRO A 33 -14.01 -0.76 -16.45
C PRO A 33 -14.62 0.63 -16.23
N LYS A 34 -14.92 1.33 -17.32
CA LYS A 34 -15.59 2.63 -17.28
C LYS A 34 -16.88 2.58 -16.46
N GLY A 35 -17.00 3.50 -15.52
CA GLY A 35 -18.19 3.66 -14.68
C GLY A 35 -18.30 2.65 -13.54
N GLU A 36 -17.31 1.77 -13.38
CA GLU A 36 -17.21 0.85 -12.26
C GLU A 36 -16.23 1.37 -11.20
N ALA A 37 -16.47 0.97 -9.98
CA ALA A 37 -15.63 1.29 -8.83
C ALA A 37 -15.27 0.03 -8.06
N SER A 38 -14.14 0.06 -7.37
CA SER A 38 -13.78 -0.93 -6.34
C SER A 38 -13.47 -0.19 -5.04
N PHE A 39 -14.05 -0.64 -3.95
CA PHE A 39 -13.74 -0.17 -2.60
C PHE A 39 -13.06 -1.29 -1.84
N SER A 40 -11.88 -1.01 -1.29
CA SER A 40 -11.15 -1.94 -0.45
C SER A 40 -11.09 -1.43 0.97
N LEU A 41 -11.28 -2.32 1.92
CA LEU A 41 -11.07 -2.07 3.34
C LEU A 41 -10.16 -3.16 3.90
N GLY A 42 -9.05 -2.76 4.49
CA GLY A 42 -8.08 -3.67 5.09
C GLY A 42 -7.80 -3.34 6.54
N GLY A 43 -7.54 -4.39 7.33
CA GLY A 43 -6.95 -4.31 8.66
C GLY A 43 -5.56 -4.90 8.64
N GLN A 44 -4.60 -4.23 9.29
CA GLN A 44 -3.22 -4.71 9.38
C GLN A 44 -2.72 -4.58 10.81
N ASN A 45 -2.07 -5.63 11.31
CA ASN A 45 -1.29 -5.59 12.54
C ASN A 45 0.19 -5.73 12.23
N LEU A 46 0.99 -4.80 12.73
CA LEU A 46 2.43 -4.75 12.56
C LEU A 46 3.11 -4.75 13.91
N ASN A 47 4.24 -5.45 13.98
CA ASN A 47 5.04 -5.54 15.18
C ASN A 47 6.51 -5.43 14.82
N ALA A 48 7.25 -4.65 15.62
CA ALA A 48 8.70 -4.62 15.58
C ALA A 48 9.26 -4.50 17.01
N ARG A 49 10.52 -4.84 17.17
CA ARG A 49 11.29 -4.65 18.38
C ARG A 49 12.66 -4.05 18.08
N TYR A 50 13.21 -4.42 16.94
CA TYR A 50 14.55 -4.05 16.55
C TYR A 50 14.51 -3.00 15.45
N HIS A 51 15.37 -2.00 15.62
CA HIS A 51 15.78 -1.11 14.56
C HIS A 51 17.05 -1.63 13.92
N LEU A 52 17.09 -1.74 12.60
CA LEU A 52 18.29 -2.09 11.84
C LEU A 52 19.02 -0.79 11.48
N LEU A 53 20.19 -0.60 12.07
CA LEU A 53 21.01 0.58 11.85
C LEU A 53 21.55 0.61 10.41
N TRP A 54 22.22 1.70 10.04
CA TRP A 54 22.78 1.84 8.69
C TRP A 54 23.80 0.74 8.33
N ASP A 55 24.56 0.25 9.29
CA ASP A 55 25.52 -0.83 9.12
C ASP A 55 24.89 -2.23 9.18
N GLY A 56 23.58 -2.32 9.36
CA GLY A 56 22.83 -3.58 9.46
C GLY A 56 22.80 -4.19 10.86
N ARG A 57 23.44 -3.59 11.87
CA ARG A 57 23.33 -4.05 13.25
C ARG A 57 21.92 -3.87 13.79
N ARG A 58 21.46 -4.85 14.55
CA ARG A 58 20.17 -4.80 15.25
C ARG A 58 20.32 -4.04 16.57
N ASP A 59 19.45 -3.08 16.78
CA ASP A 59 19.37 -2.31 18.01
C ASP A 59 18.01 -2.54 18.65
N ASP A 60 17.98 -3.04 19.89
CA ASP A 60 16.72 -3.30 20.62
C ASP A 60 16.15 -1.97 21.11
N ARG A 61 15.10 -1.52 20.44
CA ARG A 61 14.40 -0.26 20.76
C ARG A 61 13.17 -0.48 21.63
N GLY A 62 12.84 -1.72 21.98
CA GLY A 62 11.62 -2.05 22.69
C GLY A 62 10.49 -2.42 21.74
N LYS A 63 9.30 -2.59 22.28
CA LYS A 63 8.13 -3.06 21.50
C LYS A 63 7.47 -1.90 20.78
N MET A 64 7.30 -2.07 19.47
CA MET A 64 6.59 -1.16 18.58
C MET A 64 5.40 -1.90 17.97
N GLU A 65 4.21 -1.33 18.08
CA GLU A 65 2.96 -1.94 17.62
C GLU A 65 2.17 -0.93 16.80
N TRP A 66 1.64 -1.40 15.66
CA TRP A 66 0.71 -0.62 14.84
C TRP A 66 -0.49 -1.48 14.44
N TYR A 67 -1.67 -0.88 14.44
CA TYR A 67 -2.85 -1.36 13.76
C TYR A 67 -3.27 -0.33 12.72
N HIS A 68 -3.41 -0.76 11.49
CA HIS A 68 -3.88 0.11 10.42
C HIS A 68 -5.26 -0.35 9.96
N ALA A 69 -6.17 0.61 9.80
CA ALA A 69 -7.37 0.46 9.01
C ALA A 69 -7.18 1.24 7.73
N ILE A 70 -7.21 0.56 6.58
CA ILE A 70 -6.85 1.13 5.28
C ILE A 70 -8.06 1.07 4.38
N SER A 71 -8.42 2.22 3.82
CA SER A 71 -9.50 2.31 2.87
C SER A 71 -9.01 2.91 1.55
N ASP A 72 -9.36 2.26 0.45
CA ASP A 72 -9.05 2.68 -0.92
C ASP A 72 -10.29 2.63 -1.79
N LEU A 73 -10.51 3.66 -2.57
CA LEU A 73 -11.54 3.73 -3.61
C LEU A 73 -10.88 3.94 -4.96
N THR A 74 -11.11 3.03 -5.89
CA THR A 74 -10.67 3.17 -7.28
C THR A 74 -11.90 3.30 -8.18
N TYR A 75 -11.88 4.27 -9.11
CA TYR A 75 -12.98 4.52 -10.05
C TYR A 75 -12.46 4.53 -11.49
N GLY A 76 -13.04 3.71 -12.34
CA GLY A 76 -12.81 3.69 -13.78
C GLY A 76 -13.52 4.86 -14.48
N VAL A 77 -12.77 5.89 -14.83
CA VAL A 77 -13.30 7.06 -15.55
C VAL A 77 -13.53 6.73 -17.02
N THR A 78 -12.61 5.93 -17.59
CA THR A 78 -12.73 5.31 -18.92
C THR A 78 -12.24 3.86 -18.80
N ASP A 79 -12.32 3.06 -19.87
CA ASP A 79 -11.79 1.69 -19.88
C ASP A 79 -10.25 1.65 -19.76
N ARG A 80 -9.57 2.80 -19.89
CA ARG A 80 -8.11 2.93 -19.80
C ARG A 80 -7.63 3.93 -18.76
N PHE A 81 -8.51 4.66 -18.09
CA PHE A 81 -8.12 5.66 -17.11
C PHE A 81 -8.92 5.49 -15.82
N ALA A 82 -8.22 5.42 -14.70
CA ALA A 82 -8.83 5.34 -13.38
C ALA A 82 -8.16 6.32 -12.41
N VAL A 83 -8.92 6.71 -11.39
CA VAL A 83 -8.45 7.49 -10.25
C VAL A 83 -8.61 6.63 -8.99
N ARG A 84 -7.59 6.63 -8.14
CA ARG A 84 -7.61 5.98 -6.83
C ARG A 84 -7.40 7.02 -5.74
N VAL A 85 -8.15 6.90 -4.66
CA VAL A 85 -8.00 7.69 -3.45
C VAL A 85 -7.93 6.74 -2.26
N GLY A 86 -6.96 6.95 -1.39
CA GLY A 86 -6.78 6.11 -0.21
C GLY A 86 -6.43 6.93 1.02
N ILE A 87 -6.83 6.44 2.18
CA ILE A 87 -6.47 6.97 3.48
C ILE A 87 -6.36 5.85 4.51
N PRO A 88 -5.20 5.69 5.17
CA PRO A 88 -5.05 4.83 6.33
C PRO A 88 -5.42 5.57 7.62
N TYR A 89 -6.02 4.84 8.57
CA TYR A 89 -6.13 5.25 9.97
C TYR A 89 -5.22 4.36 10.81
N VAL A 90 -4.37 4.96 11.60
CA VAL A 90 -3.29 4.27 12.32
C VAL A 90 -3.52 4.38 13.81
N PHE A 91 -3.45 3.23 14.51
CA PHE A 91 -3.26 3.14 15.95
C PHE A 91 -1.86 2.65 16.20
N SER A 92 -1.10 3.31 17.07
CA SER A 92 0.27 2.91 17.35
C SER A 92 0.62 3.06 18.82
N ARG A 93 1.55 2.21 19.30
CA ARG A 93 2.06 2.24 20.65
C ARG A 93 3.52 1.83 20.69
N TYR A 94 4.31 2.61 21.42
CA TYR A 94 5.69 2.29 21.77
C TYR A 94 5.79 1.85 23.23
N ALA A 95 6.51 0.76 23.50
CA ALA A 95 6.83 0.30 24.85
C ALA A 95 8.32 -0.07 24.92
N GLY A 96 9.15 0.91 25.27
CA GLY A 96 10.60 0.75 25.34
C GLY A 96 11.25 1.84 26.22
N ASN A 97 12.57 1.71 26.39
CA ASN A 97 13.34 2.59 27.26
C ASN A 97 14.01 3.79 26.55
N PHE A 98 13.73 3.95 25.26
CA PHE A 98 14.39 4.97 24.42
C PHE A 98 13.37 5.88 23.73
N PRO A 99 12.43 6.52 24.47
CA PRO A 99 11.41 7.34 23.83
C PRO A 99 12.02 8.55 23.14
N HIS A 100 11.52 8.90 21.98
CA HIS A 100 11.79 10.20 21.37
C HIS A 100 11.12 11.31 22.18
N ARG A 101 11.82 12.43 22.30
CA ARG A 101 11.33 13.62 23.01
C ARG A 101 11.39 14.84 22.09
N PRO A 102 10.34 15.10 21.30
CA PRO A 102 10.30 16.27 20.44
C PRO A 102 10.29 17.55 21.28
N VAL A 103 11.01 18.56 20.81
CA VAL A 103 11.06 19.86 21.48
C VAL A 103 9.81 20.65 21.17
N GLY A 104 9.07 21.09 22.20
CA GLY A 104 7.86 21.90 22.05
C GLY A 104 6.66 21.19 21.44
N ARG A 105 6.69 19.85 21.33
CA ARG A 105 5.63 19.02 20.79
C ARG A 105 5.31 17.86 21.75
N PRO A 106 4.11 17.25 21.67
CA PRO A 106 3.76 16.09 22.52
C PRO A 106 4.69 14.90 22.28
N VAL A 107 5.02 14.18 23.36
CA VAL A 107 5.73 12.90 23.27
C VAL A 107 4.74 11.82 22.84
N HIS A 108 5.04 11.13 21.76
CA HIS A 108 4.23 10.04 21.24
C HIS A 108 4.71 8.66 21.73
N ASP A 109 5.98 8.59 22.14
CA ASP A 109 6.63 7.39 22.70
C ASP A 109 6.40 7.30 24.22
N ASP A 110 5.16 7.48 24.69
CA ASP A 110 4.79 7.58 26.12
C ASP A 110 4.20 6.29 26.69
N GLY A 111 4.15 5.22 25.92
CA GLY A 111 3.59 3.93 26.32
C GLY A 111 2.08 3.81 26.12
N GLN A 112 1.41 4.87 25.70
CA GLN A 112 -0.01 4.89 25.45
C GLN A 112 -0.34 4.58 23.98
N TRP A 113 -1.59 4.24 23.69
CA TRP A 113 -2.09 4.14 22.33
C TRP A 113 -2.43 5.52 21.80
N HIS A 114 -1.87 5.83 20.63
CA HIS A 114 -2.17 7.03 19.86
C HIS A 114 -2.84 6.65 18.56
N SER A 115 -3.67 7.52 18.01
CA SER A 115 -4.32 7.26 16.73
C SER A 115 -4.51 8.52 15.92
N THR A 116 -4.38 8.39 14.60
CA THR A 116 -4.57 9.48 13.66
C THR A 116 -4.82 8.94 12.26
N PHE A 117 -5.40 9.78 11.39
CA PHE A 117 -5.30 9.53 9.96
C PHE A 117 -3.85 9.73 9.52
N GLN A 118 -3.36 8.80 8.71
CA GLN A 118 -2.08 8.94 8.01
C GLN A 118 -2.26 9.88 6.80
N ASP A 119 -1.38 9.80 5.82
CA ASP A 119 -1.38 10.68 4.67
C ASP A 119 -2.42 10.25 3.63
N PHE A 120 -3.12 11.24 3.03
CA PHE A 120 -4.01 10.99 1.88
C PHE A 120 -3.18 10.67 0.66
N ARG A 121 -3.61 9.63 -0.09
CA ARG A 121 -3.09 9.34 -1.41
C ARG A 121 -4.14 9.62 -2.47
N ILE A 122 -3.71 10.25 -3.55
CA ILE A 122 -4.48 10.41 -4.79
C ILE A 122 -3.60 9.91 -5.92
N GLU A 123 -4.12 9.02 -6.75
CA GLU A 123 -3.37 8.41 -7.84
C GLU A 123 -4.19 8.42 -9.13
N ALA A 124 -3.58 8.86 -10.23
CA ALA A 124 -4.11 8.78 -11.59
C ALA A 124 -3.36 7.68 -12.35
N ARG A 125 -4.10 6.76 -12.98
CA ARG A 125 -3.59 5.57 -13.65
C ARG A 125 -4.10 5.48 -15.07
N TYR A 126 -3.21 5.15 -16.02
CA TYR A 126 -3.57 5.00 -17.42
C TYR A 126 -3.06 3.68 -17.99
N MET A 127 -3.96 2.82 -18.45
CA MET A 127 -3.62 1.54 -19.05
C MET A 127 -3.14 1.74 -20.49
N ALA A 128 -1.84 1.89 -20.67
CA ALA A 128 -1.20 2.20 -21.94
C ALA A 128 -1.13 0.99 -22.87
N ALA A 129 -0.98 -0.22 -22.32
CA ALA A 129 -0.94 -1.48 -23.05
C ALA A 129 -1.90 -2.51 -22.44
N THR A 130 -2.61 -3.28 -23.29
CA THR A 130 -3.67 -4.24 -22.90
C THR A 130 -3.48 -5.62 -23.52
N GLY A 131 -2.32 -5.91 -24.12
CA GLY A 131 -2.03 -7.20 -24.77
C GLY A 131 -1.58 -8.29 -23.80
N SER A 132 -0.63 -9.12 -24.23
CA SER A 132 -0.03 -10.17 -23.40
C SER A 132 0.70 -9.60 -22.17
N LEU A 133 1.15 -8.37 -22.23
CA LEU A 133 1.65 -7.57 -21.11
C LEU A 133 0.76 -6.34 -20.96
N VAL A 134 0.15 -6.19 -19.79
CA VAL A 134 -0.56 -4.98 -19.40
C VAL A 134 0.45 -4.02 -18.78
N ALA A 135 0.44 -2.76 -19.24
CA ALA A 135 1.31 -1.71 -18.70
C ALA A 135 0.47 -0.49 -18.33
N THR A 136 0.53 -0.11 -17.07
CA THR A 136 -0.28 0.97 -16.50
C THR A 136 0.62 1.98 -15.79
N PRO A 137 1.14 3.00 -16.50
CA PRO A 137 1.80 4.13 -15.87
C PRO A 137 0.84 4.86 -14.92
N PHE A 138 1.41 5.46 -13.88
CA PHE A 138 0.67 6.23 -12.91
C PHE A 138 1.43 7.43 -12.38
N LEU A 139 0.69 8.39 -11.86
CA LEU A 139 1.17 9.51 -11.06
C LEU A 139 0.41 9.53 -9.74
N SER A 140 1.12 9.76 -8.65
CA SER A 140 0.55 9.76 -7.31
C SER A 140 1.02 10.98 -6.51
N ILE A 141 0.12 11.50 -5.68
CA ILE A 141 0.39 12.55 -4.71
C ILE A 141 0.01 12.02 -3.34
N VAL A 142 0.90 12.21 -2.37
CA VAL A 142 0.67 11.91 -0.95
C VAL A 142 0.71 13.22 -0.18
N LEU A 143 -0.31 13.47 0.63
CA LEU A 143 -0.47 14.70 1.39
C LEU A 143 -0.73 14.37 2.86
N PRO A 144 0.01 14.99 3.83
CA PRO A 144 -0.31 14.85 5.25
C PRO A 144 -1.77 15.18 5.55
N SER A 145 -2.45 14.31 6.28
CA SER A 145 -3.87 14.49 6.62
C SER A 145 -4.10 15.52 7.73
N SER A 146 -3.13 15.63 8.63
CA SER A 146 -3.18 16.46 9.84
C SER A 146 -1.76 16.74 10.33
N GLY A 147 -1.62 17.53 11.40
CA GLY A 147 -0.33 17.83 12.04
C GLY A 147 0.11 16.73 13.03
N TYR A 148 0.06 15.48 12.66
CA TYR A 148 0.49 14.39 13.54
C TYR A 148 2.00 14.38 13.81
N GLU A 149 2.40 13.78 14.94
CA GLU A 149 3.83 13.70 15.34
C GLU A 149 4.57 12.66 14.46
N PHE A 150 5.72 13.07 13.95
CA PHE A 150 6.58 12.24 13.09
C PHE A 150 7.90 11.85 13.76
N LEU A 151 8.30 12.48 14.88
CA LEU A 151 9.47 12.11 15.66
C LEU A 151 9.04 11.09 16.72
N SER A 152 8.95 9.83 16.36
CA SER A 152 8.51 8.74 17.21
C SER A 152 8.88 7.39 16.60
N HIS A 153 9.24 6.43 17.44
CA HIS A 153 9.43 5.04 17.01
C HIS A 153 8.19 4.43 16.36
N VAL A 154 7.02 5.01 16.63
CA VAL A 154 5.71 4.52 16.14
C VAL A 154 4.93 5.63 15.44
N ALA A 155 5.62 6.57 14.81
CA ALA A 155 4.97 7.59 14.00
C ALA A 155 3.98 6.98 13.01
N ALA A 156 2.84 7.64 12.79
CA ALA A 156 1.86 7.21 11.82
C ALA A 156 2.36 7.35 10.38
N GLY A 157 3.26 8.32 10.14
CA GLY A 157 3.86 8.59 8.85
C GLY A 157 5.03 9.56 8.99
N ARG A 158 5.55 10.03 7.86
CA ARG A 158 6.68 10.97 7.84
C ARG A 158 6.25 12.43 7.79
N HIS A 159 4.97 12.70 7.63
CA HIS A 159 4.43 14.04 7.50
C HIS A 159 5.10 14.84 6.37
N LEU A 160 5.32 14.19 5.23
CA LEU A 160 5.93 14.78 4.03
C LEU A 160 4.94 14.77 2.87
N ARG A 161 4.97 15.82 2.07
CA ARG A 161 4.34 15.78 0.74
C ARG A 161 5.23 14.95 -0.17
N GLU A 162 4.63 13.99 -0.87
CA GLU A 162 5.36 13.13 -1.79
C GLU A 162 4.66 13.13 -3.16
N TYR A 163 5.48 13.06 -4.22
CA TYR A 163 5.03 12.97 -5.61
C TYR A 163 5.71 11.77 -6.24
N ALA A 164 4.94 10.80 -6.69
CA ALA A 164 5.48 9.60 -7.29
C ALA A 164 5.04 9.45 -8.74
N GLY A 165 5.92 8.91 -9.54
CA GLY A 165 5.64 8.45 -10.89
C GLY A 165 6.17 7.03 -11.06
N GLY A 166 5.42 6.20 -11.79
CA GLY A 166 5.81 4.82 -11.96
C GLY A 166 5.01 4.08 -13.02
N VAL A 167 5.22 2.78 -13.09
CA VAL A 167 4.48 1.88 -13.96
C VAL A 167 4.17 0.58 -13.25
N SER A 168 2.93 0.12 -13.39
CA SER A 168 2.51 -1.23 -13.01
C SER A 168 2.48 -2.10 -14.27
N LEU A 169 3.09 -3.26 -14.19
CA LEU A 169 3.16 -4.26 -15.24
C LEU A 169 2.44 -5.52 -14.77
N GLY A 170 1.64 -6.14 -15.62
CA GLY A 170 0.91 -7.36 -15.30
C GLY A 170 0.83 -8.30 -16.48
N ARG A 171 0.96 -9.60 -16.21
CA ARG A 171 0.88 -10.65 -17.21
C ARG A 171 0.26 -11.92 -16.65
N ARG A 172 -0.64 -12.54 -17.41
CA ARG A 172 -0.96 -13.95 -17.21
C ARG A 172 0.13 -14.80 -17.85
N LEU A 173 0.51 -15.87 -17.18
CA LEU A 173 1.62 -16.72 -17.61
C LEU A 173 1.16 -17.93 -18.45
N ASP A 174 -0.15 -18.01 -18.76
CA ASP A 174 -0.68 -19.00 -19.68
C ASP A 174 -0.03 -18.90 -21.08
N PRO A 175 0.22 -19.99 -21.80
CA PRO A 175 0.02 -21.39 -21.41
C PRO A 175 1.21 -22.02 -20.66
N VAL A 176 2.31 -21.25 -20.42
CA VAL A 176 3.57 -21.77 -19.83
C VAL A 176 3.38 -22.19 -18.37
N LEU A 177 2.68 -21.37 -17.59
CA LEU A 177 2.27 -21.65 -16.21
C LEU A 177 0.77 -21.36 -16.11
N PRO A 178 -0.09 -22.38 -16.36
CA PRO A 178 -1.54 -22.21 -16.32
C PRO A 178 -2.01 -21.64 -14.98
N ASP A 179 -3.09 -20.87 -15.01
CA ASP A 179 -3.73 -20.28 -13.84
C ASP A 179 -2.79 -19.43 -12.97
N THR A 180 -1.71 -18.93 -13.56
CA THR A 180 -0.70 -18.13 -12.86
C THR A 180 -0.64 -16.73 -13.48
N TYR A 181 -0.45 -15.72 -12.63
CA TYR A 181 -0.14 -14.36 -13.05
C TYR A 181 1.09 -13.81 -12.32
N ALA A 182 1.74 -12.86 -12.94
CA ALA A 182 2.79 -12.07 -12.32
C ALA A 182 2.49 -10.59 -12.52
N GLN A 183 2.82 -9.79 -11.51
CA GLN A 183 2.72 -8.34 -11.52
C GLN A 183 3.98 -7.73 -10.93
N ALA A 184 4.33 -6.54 -11.42
CA ALA A 184 5.38 -5.72 -10.86
C ALA A 184 4.96 -4.25 -10.90
N GLN A 185 5.37 -3.48 -9.90
CA GLN A 185 5.25 -2.02 -9.90
C GLN A 185 6.62 -1.43 -9.62
N LEU A 186 7.02 -0.49 -10.45
CA LEU A 186 8.25 0.28 -10.27
C LEU A 186 7.89 1.76 -10.16
N SER A 187 8.46 2.45 -9.18
CA SER A 187 8.21 3.88 -9.01
C SER A 187 9.41 4.64 -8.47
N PHE A 188 9.42 5.92 -8.79
CA PHE A 188 10.28 6.92 -8.18
C PHE A 188 9.42 7.94 -7.45
N THR A 189 9.77 8.23 -6.19
CA THR A 189 9.07 9.17 -5.31
C THR A 189 10.00 10.34 -4.97
N MET A 190 9.55 11.53 -5.25
CA MET A 190 10.16 12.78 -4.79
C MET A 190 9.45 13.21 -3.50
N ALA A 191 10.20 13.28 -2.40
CA ALA A 191 9.67 13.77 -1.13
C ALA A 191 10.00 15.25 -0.94
N GLN A 192 9.14 15.92 -0.17
CA GLN A 192 9.37 17.30 0.29
C GLN A 192 10.73 17.40 0.96
N ARG A 193 11.50 18.43 0.63
CA ARG A 193 12.75 18.74 1.34
C ARG A 193 12.47 19.29 2.72
N VAL A 194 13.23 18.80 3.70
CA VAL A 194 13.25 19.34 5.05
C VAL A 194 14.68 19.72 5.38
N LEU A 195 14.90 20.90 5.93
CA LEU A 195 16.24 21.47 6.18
C LEU A 195 17.15 21.45 4.94
N GLY A 196 16.58 21.56 3.73
CA GLY A 196 17.33 21.47 2.48
C GLY A 196 17.74 20.06 2.05
N ILE A 197 17.42 19.03 2.85
CA ILE A 197 17.82 17.64 2.61
C ILE A 197 16.81 16.93 1.72
N TRP A 198 17.31 16.21 0.72
CA TRP A 198 16.53 15.34 -0.15
C TRP A 198 16.29 13.98 0.51
N HIS A 199 15.11 13.41 0.27
CA HIS A 199 14.72 12.09 0.74
C HIS A 199 13.87 11.35 -0.31
N ASN A 200 14.42 11.20 -1.51
CA ASN A 200 13.73 10.54 -2.62
C ASN A 200 13.87 9.01 -2.52
N LYS A 201 12.91 8.28 -3.09
CA LYS A 201 12.84 6.82 -2.98
C LYS A 201 12.62 6.18 -4.35
N ASN A 202 13.26 5.03 -4.59
CA ASN A 202 12.83 4.06 -5.58
C ASN A 202 12.10 2.94 -4.87
N ASN A 203 10.96 2.49 -5.44
CA ASN A 203 10.26 1.32 -4.97
C ASN A 203 10.10 0.32 -6.10
N ALA A 204 10.15 -0.97 -5.75
CA ALA A 204 9.86 -2.07 -6.65
C ALA A 204 9.04 -3.11 -5.88
N ASP A 205 7.84 -3.38 -6.35
CA ASP A 205 6.95 -4.38 -5.81
C ASP A 205 6.72 -5.48 -6.84
N VAL A 206 6.70 -6.72 -6.40
CA VAL A 206 6.38 -7.88 -7.25
C VAL A 206 5.38 -8.77 -6.55
N GLU A 207 4.48 -9.35 -7.33
CA GLU A 207 3.54 -10.35 -6.87
C GLU A 207 3.43 -11.44 -7.93
N VAL A 208 3.45 -12.71 -7.47
CA VAL A 208 3.09 -13.87 -8.28
C VAL A 208 1.93 -14.56 -7.58
N GLY A 209 0.85 -14.79 -8.31
CA GLY A 209 -0.33 -15.48 -7.80
C GLY A 209 -0.69 -16.67 -8.66
N HIS A 210 -1.17 -17.73 -8.02
CA HIS A 210 -1.64 -18.95 -8.67
C HIS A 210 -3.06 -19.27 -8.19
N PHE A 211 -3.99 -19.47 -9.14
CA PHE A 211 -5.36 -19.85 -8.87
C PHE A 211 -5.45 -21.36 -8.62
N LEU A 212 -5.74 -21.73 -7.39
CA LEU A 212 -6.03 -23.14 -7.02
C LEU A 212 -7.42 -23.56 -7.48
N SER A 213 -8.32 -22.60 -7.63
CA SER A 213 -9.67 -22.75 -8.17
C SER A 213 -10.16 -21.40 -8.70
N PRO A 214 -11.31 -21.32 -9.39
CA PRO A 214 -11.87 -20.03 -9.80
C PRO A 214 -12.12 -19.04 -8.67
N SER A 215 -12.21 -19.51 -7.41
CA SER A 215 -12.49 -18.70 -6.23
C SER A 215 -11.31 -18.53 -5.28
N VAL A 216 -10.25 -19.34 -5.41
CA VAL A 216 -9.13 -19.34 -4.46
C VAL A 216 -7.82 -19.11 -5.18
N ALA A 217 -7.03 -18.13 -4.75
CA ALA A 217 -5.66 -17.95 -5.20
C ALA A 217 -4.70 -17.87 -4.03
N VAL A 218 -3.50 -18.40 -4.22
CA VAL A 218 -2.35 -18.20 -3.35
C VAL A 218 -1.42 -17.19 -3.98
N ARG A 219 -0.73 -16.37 -3.16
CA ARG A 219 0.13 -15.29 -3.63
C ARG A 219 1.43 -15.26 -2.88
N MET A 220 2.50 -14.93 -3.59
CA MET A 220 3.79 -14.56 -3.04
C MET A 220 4.09 -13.13 -3.46
N LEU A 221 4.64 -12.34 -2.54
CA LEU A 221 4.94 -10.94 -2.78
C LEU A 221 6.33 -10.58 -2.26
N GLY A 222 6.98 -9.65 -2.96
CA GLY A 222 8.23 -9.04 -2.56
C GLY A 222 8.16 -7.53 -2.78
N ALA A 223 8.71 -6.75 -1.82
CA ALA A 223 8.76 -5.30 -1.93
C ALA A 223 10.14 -4.78 -1.54
N TRP A 224 10.66 -3.86 -2.33
CA TRP A 224 11.94 -3.20 -2.12
C TRP A 224 11.76 -1.69 -2.09
N GLN A 225 12.44 -1.05 -1.15
CA GLN A 225 12.62 0.39 -1.13
C GLN A 225 14.10 0.75 -1.03
N TRP A 226 14.51 1.73 -1.82
CA TRP A 226 15.83 2.36 -1.73
C TRP A 226 15.67 3.87 -1.61
N THR A 227 16.16 4.43 -0.51
CA THR A 227 16.10 5.87 -0.27
C THR A 227 17.41 6.55 -0.67
N HIS A 228 17.29 7.64 -1.39
CA HIS A 228 18.38 8.52 -1.82
C HIS A 228 18.37 9.78 -0.95
N GLY A 229 19.54 10.13 -0.37
CA GLY A 229 19.62 11.24 0.58
C GLY A 229 19.18 10.84 1.99
N GLY A 230 18.95 11.83 2.85
CA GLY A 230 18.57 11.61 4.25
C GLY A 230 19.72 11.24 5.18
N PHE A 231 19.38 10.94 6.43
CA PHE A 231 20.33 10.65 7.50
C PHE A 231 20.61 9.16 7.67
N ARG A 232 21.84 8.81 8.01
CA ARG A 232 22.23 7.49 8.51
C ARG A 232 22.06 7.45 10.03
N ILE A 233 21.50 6.38 10.55
CA ILE A 233 21.28 6.18 11.98
C ILE A 233 22.31 5.15 12.50
N PRO A 234 23.00 5.39 13.63
CA PRO A 234 22.82 6.52 14.55
C PRO A 234 23.27 7.85 13.95
N LEU A 235 22.56 8.90 14.31
CA LEU A 235 22.88 10.26 13.91
C LEU A 235 23.76 10.91 14.98
N ASP A 236 24.94 11.39 14.58
CA ASP A 236 25.81 12.18 15.45
C ASP A 236 25.30 13.63 15.49
N ALA A 237 24.30 13.86 16.32
CA ALA A 237 23.70 15.17 16.50
C ALA A 237 23.07 15.28 17.91
N PRO A 238 23.18 16.44 18.59
CA PRO A 238 22.50 16.66 19.85
C PRO A 238 20.99 16.52 19.76
N ALA A 239 20.35 15.92 20.76
CA ALA A 239 18.91 15.65 20.78
C ALA A 239 18.02 16.88 20.52
N GLY A 240 18.47 18.09 20.96
CA GLY A 240 17.75 19.33 20.69
C GLY A 240 18.05 19.98 19.33
N SER A 241 18.97 19.44 18.53
CA SER A 241 19.33 20.05 17.25
C SER A 241 18.22 19.84 16.21
N ALA A 242 18.16 20.76 15.23
CA ALA A 242 17.19 20.66 14.14
C ALA A 242 17.29 19.33 13.38
N ASN A 243 18.50 18.83 13.13
CA ASN A 243 18.72 17.54 12.45
C ASN A 243 18.16 16.38 13.26
N PHE A 244 18.38 16.36 14.59
CA PHE A 244 17.83 15.31 15.44
C PHE A 244 16.28 15.37 15.45
N GLN A 245 15.71 16.57 15.49
CA GLN A 245 14.25 16.75 15.56
C GLN A 245 13.50 16.32 14.30
N VAL A 246 14.21 16.02 13.21
CA VAL A 246 13.63 15.55 11.93
C VAL A 246 14.24 14.24 11.44
N HIS A 247 15.04 13.53 12.25
CA HIS A 247 15.80 12.38 11.76
C HIS A 247 14.90 11.19 11.36
N ASP A 248 13.79 10.94 12.05
CA ASP A 248 12.84 9.89 11.67
C ASP A 248 12.15 10.23 10.34
N GLN A 249 11.82 11.50 10.13
CA GLN A 249 11.26 12.00 8.89
C GLN A 249 12.22 11.83 7.70
N LEU A 250 13.52 11.95 7.95
CA LEU A 250 14.58 11.95 6.95
C LEU A 250 15.52 10.74 7.06
N ALA A 251 15.15 9.68 7.74
CA ALA A 251 15.98 8.48 7.81
C ALA A 251 16.23 7.90 6.41
N LYS A 252 17.51 7.68 6.04
CA LYS A 252 17.89 7.02 4.79
C LYS A 252 17.61 5.53 4.88
N ASP A 253 16.35 5.16 4.88
CA ASP A 253 15.89 3.78 5.02
C ASP A 253 15.90 3.03 3.69
N SER A 254 16.24 1.77 3.77
CA SER A 254 16.12 0.83 2.67
C SER A 254 15.74 -0.53 3.24
N HIS A 255 14.86 -1.25 2.55
CA HIS A 255 14.42 -2.55 3.04
C HIS A 255 13.95 -3.47 1.91
N PHE A 256 13.94 -4.75 2.22
CA PHE A 256 13.29 -5.79 1.43
C PHE A 256 12.30 -6.55 2.31
N ILE A 257 11.09 -6.66 1.82
CA ILE A 257 9.99 -7.39 2.44
C ILE A 257 9.67 -8.62 1.59
N LEU A 258 9.40 -9.74 2.26
CA LEU A 258 8.85 -10.94 1.65
C LEU A 258 7.57 -11.32 2.37
N GLY A 259 6.57 -11.77 1.61
CA GLY A 259 5.30 -12.19 2.16
C GLY A 259 4.59 -13.22 1.29
N GLY A 260 3.52 -13.75 1.84
CA GLY A 260 2.62 -14.65 1.15
C GLY A 260 1.20 -14.54 1.68
N GLY A 261 0.25 -14.90 0.87
CA GLY A 261 -1.15 -14.76 1.24
C GLY A 261 -2.10 -15.59 0.39
N VAL A 262 -3.36 -15.49 0.74
CA VAL A 262 -4.47 -16.12 0.03
C VAL A 262 -5.52 -15.07 -0.30
N SER A 263 -6.25 -15.27 -1.38
CA SER A 263 -7.47 -14.53 -1.70
C SER A 263 -8.60 -15.49 -2.01
N TYR A 264 -9.82 -15.08 -1.66
CA TYR A 264 -11.03 -15.84 -1.85
C TYR A 264 -12.12 -14.96 -2.46
N ALA A 265 -12.51 -15.25 -3.69
CA ALA A 265 -13.64 -14.62 -4.33
C ALA A 265 -14.94 -15.23 -3.79
N VAL A 266 -15.64 -14.48 -2.93
CA VAL A 266 -16.93 -14.89 -2.35
C VAL A 266 -18.01 -14.94 -3.43
N ASN A 267 -17.96 -13.97 -4.34
CA ASN A 267 -18.81 -13.88 -5.52
C ASN A 267 -18.16 -12.94 -6.56
N GLY A 268 -18.85 -12.64 -7.67
CA GLY A 268 -18.33 -11.81 -8.74
C GLY A 268 -18.05 -10.34 -8.37
N SER A 269 -18.33 -9.92 -7.14
CA SER A 269 -18.11 -8.53 -6.70
C SER A 269 -17.46 -8.39 -5.32
N LEU A 270 -17.21 -9.48 -4.60
CA LEU A 270 -16.64 -9.44 -3.25
C LEU A 270 -15.50 -10.43 -3.12
N ASP A 271 -14.33 -9.92 -2.78
CA ASP A 271 -13.13 -10.69 -2.48
C ASP A 271 -12.69 -10.49 -1.04
N LEU A 272 -12.19 -11.54 -0.43
CA LEU A 272 -11.50 -11.55 0.86
C LEU A 272 -10.03 -11.88 0.65
N SER A 273 -9.17 -11.38 1.53
CA SER A 273 -7.73 -11.68 1.49
C SER A 273 -7.12 -11.75 2.86
N ALA A 274 -6.07 -12.55 2.97
CA ALA A 274 -5.18 -12.57 4.12
C ALA A 274 -3.73 -12.69 3.64
N THR A 275 -2.82 -11.98 4.31
CA THR A 275 -1.39 -11.93 3.94
C THR A 275 -0.55 -11.88 5.21
N VAL A 276 0.55 -12.61 5.22
CA VAL A 276 1.60 -12.50 6.24
C VAL A 276 2.89 -12.05 5.57
N PHE A 277 3.68 -11.21 6.24
CA PHE A 277 4.92 -10.70 5.67
C PHE A 277 5.93 -10.32 6.76
N LYS A 278 7.18 -10.20 6.33
CA LYS A 278 8.29 -9.80 7.20
C LYS A 278 9.31 -8.98 6.41
N VAL A 279 9.92 -8.01 7.08
CA VAL A 279 11.16 -7.36 6.62
C VAL A 279 12.29 -8.36 6.74
N MET A 280 12.87 -8.76 5.60
CA MET A 280 13.96 -9.75 5.52
C MET A 280 15.31 -9.09 5.71
N THR A 281 15.50 -7.91 5.13
CA THR A 281 16.70 -7.08 5.31
C THR A 281 16.30 -5.62 5.34
N ALA A 282 17.00 -4.82 6.11
CA ALA A 282 16.79 -3.36 6.12
C ALA A 282 18.05 -2.62 6.56
N ARG A 283 18.03 -1.31 6.32
CA ARG A 283 18.96 -0.31 6.86
C ARG A 283 18.19 0.93 7.26
N ASN A 284 18.48 1.50 8.43
CA ASN A 284 17.76 2.62 9.03
C ASN A 284 16.25 2.40 9.07
N SER A 285 15.81 1.19 9.38
CA SER A 285 14.39 0.84 9.38
C SER A 285 14.10 -0.22 10.43
N ASN A 286 12.85 -0.36 10.81
CA ASN A 286 12.43 -1.36 11.78
C ASN A 286 12.33 -2.76 11.16
N GLU A 287 12.73 -3.80 11.92
CA GLU A 287 12.52 -5.20 11.54
C GLU A 287 11.05 -5.58 11.78
N VAL A 288 10.18 -5.18 10.87
CA VAL A 288 8.74 -5.37 11.00
C VAL A 288 8.32 -6.76 10.52
N ARG A 289 7.37 -7.34 11.24
CA ARG A 289 6.53 -8.46 10.80
C ARG A 289 5.06 -8.06 10.88
N GLY A 290 4.26 -8.55 9.97
CA GLY A 290 2.86 -8.17 9.91
C GLY A 290 1.94 -9.23 9.39
N ILE A 291 0.67 -9.09 9.75
CA ILE A 291 -0.46 -9.80 9.17
C ILE A 291 -1.46 -8.76 8.69
N SER A 292 -2.09 -9.05 7.57
CA SER A 292 -3.10 -8.21 6.96
C SER A 292 -4.29 -9.06 6.56
N VAL A 293 -5.49 -8.53 6.76
CA VAL A 293 -6.74 -9.08 6.23
C VAL A 293 -7.49 -7.97 5.52
N GLY A 294 -8.22 -8.30 4.48
CA GLY A 294 -8.93 -7.28 3.71
C GLY A 294 -10.09 -7.83 2.93
N THR A 295 -10.94 -6.92 2.53
CA THR A 295 -12.06 -7.15 1.60
C THR A 295 -12.00 -6.12 0.49
N THR A 296 -12.36 -6.56 -0.72
CA THR A 296 -12.53 -5.67 -1.87
C THR A 296 -13.92 -5.88 -2.46
N TRP A 297 -14.65 -4.80 -2.64
CA TRP A 297 -15.98 -4.81 -3.21
C TRP A 297 -16.02 -4.00 -4.50
N GLY A 298 -16.31 -4.69 -5.62
CA GLY A 298 -16.57 -4.09 -6.93
C GLY A 298 -18.04 -3.72 -7.10
N PHE A 299 -18.34 -2.53 -7.62
CA PHE A 299 -19.71 -2.05 -7.82
C PHE A 299 -19.82 -0.99 -8.92
N SER A 300 -21.04 -0.82 -9.45
CA SER A 300 -21.36 0.28 -10.35
C SER A 300 -22.12 1.37 -9.59
N PRO A 301 -21.54 2.57 -9.34
CA PRO A 301 -22.22 3.67 -8.66
C PRO A 301 -23.53 4.08 -9.35
N ALA A 302 -23.57 4.07 -10.67
CA ALA A 302 -24.77 4.42 -11.43
C ALA A 302 -25.93 3.45 -11.19
N GLN A 303 -25.66 2.14 -11.12
CA GLN A 303 -26.68 1.14 -10.80
C GLN A 303 -27.17 1.27 -9.36
N MET A 304 -26.28 1.55 -8.41
CA MET A 304 -26.68 1.78 -7.01
C MET A 304 -27.63 2.97 -6.86
N ILE A 305 -27.34 4.08 -7.54
CA ILE A 305 -28.21 5.28 -7.51
C ILE A 305 -29.57 4.98 -8.14
N ARG A 306 -29.62 4.25 -9.27
CA ARG A 306 -30.88 3.86 -9.91
C ARG A 306 -31.74 2.98 -9.00
N ARG A 307 -31.16 1.98 -8.34
CA ARG A 307 -31.87 1.12 -7.37
C ARG A 307 -32.45 1.91 -6.20
N ARG A 308 -31.71 2.89 -5.68
CA ARG A 308 -32.20 3.77 -4.59
C ARG A 308 -33.37 4.67 -5.03
N LYS A 309 -33.42 5.07 -6.29
CA LYS A 309 -34.50 5.91 -6.83
C LYS A 309 -35.74 5.12 -7.25
N GLY A 310 -35.80 3.80 -7.00
CA GLY A 310 -36.95 2.95 -7.32
C GLY A 310 -37.18 2.73 -8.83
N ALA A 311 -36.21 3.04 -9.68
CA ALA A 311 -36.29 2.73 -11.08
C ALA A 311 -36.13 1.22 -11.29
N ALA A 312 -37.14 0.56 -11.80
CA ALA A 312 -37.07 -0.83 -12.22
C ALA A 312 -35.90 -1.02 -13.21
N PRO A 313 -35.21 -2.18 -13.21
CA PRO A 313 -34.17 -2.45 -14.19
C PRO A 313 -34.77 -2.32 -15.58
N THR A 314 -34.22 -1.45 -16.42
CA THR A 314 -34.56 -1.42 -17.83
C THR A 314 -34.14 -2.78 -18.40
N ALA A 315 -35.11 -3.58 -18.85
CA ALA A 315 -34.83 -4.82 -19.56
C ALA A 315 -33.89 -4.49 -20.74
N SER A 316 -32.83 -5.29 -20.88
CA SER A 316 -31.96 -5.21 -22.05
C SER A 316 -32.81 -5.37 -23.31
N PRO A 317 -32.70 -4.51 -24.33
CA PRO A 317 -33.48 -4.67 -25.55
C PRO A 317 -33.07 -5.85 -26.41
N ASP A 318 -32.04 -6.61 -26.04
CA ASP A 318 -31.49 -7.73 -26.80
C ASP A 318 -31.55 -9.06 -26.02
N ALA A 319 -32.75 -9.58 -25.84
CA ALA A 319 -32.93 -11.01 -25.60
C ALA A 319 -33.98 -11.53 -26.61
N PRO A 320 -33.57 -12.41 -27.55
CA PRO A 320 -34.52 -13.08 -28.44
C PRO A 320 -35.37 -14.10 -27.70
#